data_d03859d76bdc96d177421b03db91c2fb
#
_entry.id   d03859d76bdc96d177421b03db91c2fb
#
_cell.length_a   1.000
_cell.length_b   1.000
_cell.length_c   1.000
_cell.angle_alpha   90.00
_cell.angle_beta   90.00
_cell.angle_gamma   90.00
#
_symmetry.space_group_name_H-M   'P 1'
#
loop_
_entity.id
_entity.type
_entity.pdbx_description
1 polymer ?
#
loop_
_entity_poly.entity_id
_entity_poly.type
_entity_poly.pdbx_seq_one_letter_code
_entity_poly.pdbx_strand_id
1 'polypeptide(L)'
;SPAFSTDGKQIYFTARRGNKMFDDENIYSIPIGENGFVNKVSSLKVLNTDNNEGSITFSESGNFLIYTSCKMNFKKNTCDLFISYFDGVKFNLPTRLDDRINSDYWDSQPHLYGDSLLLFVSNRPGGKGKRDIWFSRLGEDGQWEKAKNYDYINSAYDDVSPFIFDNVIYFASNRIESFGGYDIFY
;
A
#
# COMPACT_ATOMS: atom_id res chain seq x y z
N SER A 1 2.66 -0.17 7.44
CA SER A 1 3.17 -1.55 7.40
C SER A 1 4.60 -1.55 6.85
N PRO A 2 5.49 -2.37 7.38
CA PRO A 2 6.83 -2.53 6.83
C PRO A 2 6.81 -3.36 5.54
N ALA A 3 7.77 -3.08 4.64
CA ALA A 3 8.01 -3.85 3.43
C ALA A 3 9.51 -4.07 3.25
N PHE A 4 9.89 -5.24 2.76
CA PHE A 4 11.27 -5.53 2.39
C PHE A 4 11.55 -5.11 0.95
N SER A 5 12.80 -4.66 0.67
CA SER A 5 13.28 -4.62 -0.70
C SER A 5 13.33 -6.04 -1.28
N THR A 6 13.25 -6.16 -2.60
CA THR A 6 13.26 -7.46 -3.28
C THR A 6 14.56 -8.25 -3.07
N ASP A 7 15.69 -7.56 -2.85
CA ASP A 7 16.98 -8.16 -2.52
C ASP A 7 17.13 -8.49 -1.01
N GLY A 8 16.11 -8.21 -0.20
CA GLY A 8 16.11 -8.44 1.25
C GLY A 8 17.07 -7.57 2.06
N LYS A 9 17.72 -6.56 1.45
CA LYS A 9 18.77 -5.77 2.11
C LYS A 9 18.27 -4.49 2.78
N GLN A 10 17.01 -4.15 2.59
CA GLN A 10 16.40 -2.97 3.23
C GLN A 10 14.99 -3.27 3.72
N ILE A 11 14.61 -2.63 4.81
CA ILE A 11 13.21 -2.52 5.24
C ILE A 11 12.77 -1.09 5.01
N TYR A 12 11.59 -0.94 4.43
CA TYR A 12 10.86 0.32 4.29
C TYR A 12 9.72 0.35 5.29
N PHE A 13 9.50 1.48 5.90
CA PHE A 13 8.46 1.65 6.90
C PHE A 13 7.95 3.08 6.94
N THR A 14 6.73 3.25 7.38
CA THR A 14 6.12 4.55 7.63
C THR A 14 6.39 5.00 9.05
N ALA A 15 6.81 6.23 9.24
CA ALA A 15 6.96 6.83 10.55
C ALA A 15 6.64 8.32 10.52
N ARG A 16 6.09 8.80 11.63
CA ARG A 16 5.98 10.21 11.92
C ARG A 16 7.22 10.61 12.71
N ARG A 17 8.02 11.53 12.18
CA ARG A 17 9.21 12.03 12.82
C ARG A 17 9.12 13.53 13.03
N GLY A 18 8.93 13.95 14.25
CA GLY A 18 8.85 15.33 14.70
C GLY A 18 8.21 15.42 16.06
N ASN A 19 8.29 16.61 16.65
CA ASN A 19 7.73 16.88 17.98
C ASN A 19 6.36 17.59 17.89
N LYS A 20 5.83 17.80 16.69
CA LYS A 20 4.55 18.46 16.47
C LYS A 20 3.44 17.42 16.29
N MET A 21 2.29 17.71 16.85
CA MET A 21 1.10 16.85 16.80
C MET A 21 0.58 16.62 15.37
N PHE A 22 1.06 17.40 14.40
CA PHE A 22 0.64 17.40 13.00
C PHE A 22 1.80 17.18 12.02
N ASP A 23 2.92 16.58 12.48
CA ASP A 23 4.00 16.20 11.56
C ASP A 23 3.50 15.07 10.64
N ASP A 24 3.88 15.16 9.35
CA ASP A 24 3.44 14.23 8.32
C ASP A 24 4.02 12.83 8.53
N GLU A 25 3.27 11.82 8.11
CA GLU A 25 3.77 10.46 8.00
C GLU A 25 4.58 10.32 6.71
N ASN A 26 5.79 9.80 6.84
CA ASN A 26 6.74 9.68 5.74
C ASN A 26 7.30 8.26 5.64
N ILE A 27 7.73 7.89 4.44
CA ILE A 27 8.40 6.61 4.17
C ILE A 27 9.89 6.75 4.44
N TYR A 28 10.41 5.81 5.22
CA TYR A 28 11.81 5.68 5.57
C TYR A 28 12.33 4.29 5.19
N SER A 29 13.64 4.16 5.06
CA SER A 29 14.30 2.88 4.93
C SER A 29 15.42 2.70 5.94
N ILE A 30 15.70 1.45 6.28
CA ILE A 30 16.83 1.04 7.09
C ILE A 30 17.52 -0.16 6.43
N PRO A 31 18.84 -0.13 6.22
CA PRO A 31 19.58 -1.25 5.67
C PRO A 31 19.63 -2.43 6.64
N ILE A 32 19.65 -3.64 6.10
CA ILE A 32 19.87 -4.89 6.81
C ILE A 32 21.30 -5.34 6.50
N GLY A 33 22.15 -5.42 7.52
CA GLY A 33 23.49 -5.95 7.41
C GLY A 33 23.57 -7.40 7.90
N GLU A 34 24.74 -8.02 7.80
CA GLU A 34 24.98 -9.41 8.23
C GLU A 34 24.64 -9.67 9.70
N ASN A 35 24.76 -8.66 10.57
CA ASN A 35 24.49 -8.75 12.01
C ASN A 35 23.18 -8.07 12.42
N GLY A 36 22.22 -7.91 11.49
CA GLY A 36 20.93 -7.25 11.72
C GLY A 36 20.86 -5.83 11.15
N PHE A 37 20.05 -4.96 11.77
CA PHE A 37 19.83 -3.61 11.24
C PHE A 37 21.07 -2.73 11.39
N VAL A 38 21.45 -2.08 10.29
CA VAL A 38 22.43 -1.01 10.30
C VAL A 38 21.73 0.26 10.83
N ASN A 39 22.29 0.88 11.87
CA ASN A 39 21.67 2.04 12.52
C ASN A 39 21.75 3.33 11.66
N LYS A 40 21.18 3.27 10.45
CA LYS A 40 21.13 4.37 9.49
C LYS A 40 19.75 4.44 8.83
N VAL A 41 18.84 5.16 9.46
CA VAL A 41 17.53 5.44 8.88
C VAL A 41 17.64 6.56 7.84
N SER A 42 17.13 6.32 6.66
CA SER A 42 17.11 7.27 5.54
C SER A 42 15.66 7.58 5.12
N SER A 43 15.38 8.86 4.85
CA SER A 43 14.08 9.28 4.30
C SER A 43 14.08 9.10 2.79
N LEU A 44 13.00 8.57 2.23
CA LEU A 44 12.79 8.46 0.79
C LEU A 44 12.22 9.78 0.24
N LYS A 45 13.08 10.80 0.20
CA LYS A 45 12.70 12.16 -0.18
C LYS A 45 11.96 12.27 -1.54
N VAL A 46 12.19 11.34 -2.46
CA VAL A 46 11.54 11.34 -3.78
C VAL A 46 10.06 10.95 -3.69
N LEU A 47 9.69 10.15 -2.68
CA LEU A 47 8.31 9.69 -2.47
C LEU A 47 7.55 10.58 -1.48
N ASN A 48 8.26 11.18 -0.53
CA ASN A 48 7.67 11.94 0.56
C ASN A 48 7.35 13.38 0.12
N THR A 49 6.18 13.85 0.50
CA THR A 49 5.66 15.20 0.21
C THR A 49 5.18 15.86 1.51
N ASP A 50 4.36 16.91 1.41
CA ASP A 50 3.65 17.51 2.54
C ASP A 50 2.34 16.77 2.88
N ASN A 51 2.14 15.58 2.31
CA ASN A 51 1.04 14.68 2.63
C ASN A 51 1.49 13.58 3.61
N ASN A 52 0.59 12.65 3.94
CA ASN A 52 0.96 11.44 4.67
C ASN A 52 1.22 10.30 3.69
N GLU A 53 2.45 9.83 3.61
CA GLU A 53 2.86 8.71 2.78
C GLU A 53 3.04 7.43 3.61
N GLY A 54 2.56 6.31 3.06
CA GLY A 54 2.71 5.02 3.74
C GLY A 54 2.28 3.82 2.91
N SER A 55 2.21 2.67 3.57
CA SER A 55 1.73 1.42 2.98
C SER A 55 2.39 1.11 1.64
N ILE A 56 3.72 0.97 1.65
CA ILE A 56 4.52 0.69 0.45
C ILE A 56 4.54 -0.81 0.13
N THR A 57 4.54 -1.15 -1.15
CA THR A 57 4.75 -2.50 -1.68
C THR A 57 5.65 -2.45 -2.91
N PHE A 58 6.41 -3.51 -3.16
CA PHE A 58 7.34 -3.62 -4.29
C PHE A 58 6.85 -4.67 -5.28
N SER A 59 7.09 -4.44 -6.58
CA SER A 59 7.01 -5.50 -7.58
C SER A 59 8.06 -6.57 -7.31
N GLU A 60 7.79 -7.82 -7.68
CA GLU A 60 8.72 -8.93 -7.48
C GLU A 60 10.04 -8.71 -8.24
N SER A 61 9.96 -8.13 -9.44
CA SER A 61 11.14 -7.73 -10.22
C SER A 61 11.95 -6.59 -9.60
N GLY A 62 11.39 -5.85 -8.65
CA GLY A 62 12.00 -4.64 -8.07
C GLY A 62 11.97 -3.40 -8.98
N ASN A 63 11.35 -3.50 -10.16
CA ASN A 63 11.35 -2.42 -11.15
C ASN A 63 10.43 -1.26 -10.79
N PHE A 64 9.48 -1.46 -9.90
CA PHE A 64 8.59 -0.42 -9.42
C PHE A 64 8.07 -0.71 -8.02
N LEU A 65 7.55 0.31 -7.41
CA LEU A 65 6.82 0.24 -6.15
C LEU A 65 5.49 0.98 -6.25
N ILE A 66 4.53 0.58 -5.43
CA ILE A 66 3.28 1.30 -5.23
C ILE A 66 3.15 1.66 -3.76
N TYR A 67 2.65 2.85 -3.47
CA TYR A 67 2.44 3.32 -2.10
C TYR A 67 1.20 4.21 -2.01
N THR A 68 0.77 4.49 -0.80
CA THR A 68 -0.35 5.39 -0.51
C THR A 68 0.15 6.78 -0.18
N SER A 69 -0.46 7.82 -0.76
CA SER A 69 -0.34 9.21 -0.30
C SER A 69 -1.71 9.76 0.07
N CYS A 70 -1.84 10.28 1.29
CA CYS A 70 -3.08 10.77 1.85
C CYS A 70 -3.05 12.27 2.03
N LYS A 71 -3.86 12.97 1.27
CA LYS A 71 -4.00 14.41 1.40
C LYS A 71 -4.97 14.75 2.53
N MET A 72 -4.42 15.28 3.61
CA MET A 72 -5.20 15.75 4.74
C MET A 72 -5.71 17.16 4.46
N ASN A 73 -7.00 17.33 4.26
CA ASN A 73 -7.62 18.65 4.24
C ASN A 73 -8.91 18.67 5.06
N PHE A 74 -9.32 19.87 5.51
CA PHE A 74 -10.49 20.07 6.39
C PHE A 74 -11.83 19.59 5.78
N LYS A 75 -11.89 19.30 4.47
CA LYS A 75 -13.13 18.94 3.77
C LYS A 75 -13.21 17.48 3.36
N LYS A 76 -12.08 16.83 3.07
CA LYS A 76 -12.06 15.44 2.58
C LYS A 76 -10.68 14.83 2.82
N ASN A 77 -10.64 13.79 3.63
CA ASN A 77 -9.44 12.96 3.77
C ASN A 77 -9.49 11.90 2.67
N THR A 78 -8.75 12.11 1.59
CA THR A 78 -8.63 11.15 0.49
C THR A 78 -7.21 10.62 0.45
N CYS A 79 -7.10 9.34 0.19
CA CYS A 79 -5.84 8.68 -0.10
C CYS A 79 -5.90 8.13 -1.53
N ASP A 80 -4.79 8.22 -2.21
CA ASP A 80 -4.59 7.68 -3.56
C ASP A 80 -3.34 6.79 -3.59
N LEU A 81 -3.33 5.86 -4.53
CA LEU A 81 -2.17 5.02 -4.84
C LEU A 81 -1.29 5.69 -5.89
N PHE A 82 0.00 5.71 -5.62
CA PHE A 82 1.05 6.24 -6.48
C PHE A 82 2.03 5.13 -6.86
N ILE A 83 2.54 5.19 -8.08
CA ILE A 83 3.57 4.29 -8.59
C ILE A 83 4.87 5.07 -8.83
N SER A 84 6.01 4.46 -8.50
CA SER A 84 7.34 4.96 -8.82
C SER A 84 8.19 3.84 -9.41
N TYR A 85 8.83 4.11 -10.53
CA TYR A 85 9.69 3.16 -11.23
C TYR A 85 11.15 3.32 -10.81
N PHE A 86 11.87 2.21 -10.75
CA PHE A 86 13.30 2.17 -10.47
C PHE A 86 14.10 2.19 -11.78
N ASP A 87 15.04 3.11 -11.93
CA ASP A 87 15.85 3.29 -13.14
C ASP A 87 17.18 2.51 -13.11
N GLY A 88 17.34 1.63 -12.11
CA GLY A 88 18.58 0.88 -11.85
C GLY A 88 19.49 1.55 -10.80
N VAL A 89 19.22 2.81 -10.44
CA VAL A 89 19.99 3.59 -9.47
C VAL A 89 19.10 4.15 -8.35
N LYS A 90 17.94 4.68 -8.71
CA LYS A 90 16.99 5.34 -7.81
C LYS A 90 15.56 5.18 -8.29
N PHE A 91 14.63 5.45 -7.41
CA PHE A 91 13.22 5.62 -7.77
C PHE A 91 12.98 6.98 -8.43
N ASN A 92 12.20 6.99 -9.50
CA ASN A 92 11.80 8.19 -10.22
C ASN A 92 10.71 8.95 -9.45
N LEU A 93 10.38 10.16 -9.90
CA LEU A 93 9.24 10.90 -9.36
C LEU A 93 7.96 10.07 -9.50
N PRO A 94 7.18 9.92 -8.42
CA PRO A 94 5.99 9.10 -8.46
C PRO A 94 4.89 9.74 -9.30
N THR A 95 4.08 8.88 -9.90
CA THR A 95 2.88 9.25 -10.64
C THR A 95 1.65 8.65 -9.96
N ARG A 96 0.57 9.43 -9.80
CA ARG A 96 -0.72 8.91 -9.33
C ARG A 96 -1.22 7.85 -10.31
N LEU A 97 -1.62 6.68 -9.84
CA LEU A 97 -2.32 5.72 -10.67
C LEU A 97 -3.64 6.32 -11.17
N ASP A 98 -4.05 5.95 -12.37
CA ASP A 98 -5.23 6.53 -13.01
C ASP A 98 -6.55 6.06 -12.35
N ASP A 99 -7.67 6.53 -12.91
CA ASP A 99 -9.01 6.28 -12.36
C ASP A 99 -9.53 4.85 -12.59
N ARG A 100 -8.73 3.99 -13.23
CA ARG A 100 -8.99 2.54 -13.22
C ARG A 100 -8.67 1.93 -11.86
N ILE A 101 -7.71 2.51 -11.15
CA ILE A 101 -7.28 2.10 -9.80
C ILE A 101 -7.83 3.06 -8.75
N ASN A 102 -7.45 4.34 -8.80
CA ASN A 102 -7.91 5.34 -7.84
C ASN A 102 -9.34 5.78 -8.11
N SER A 103 -10.01 6.24 -7.08
CA SER A 103 -11.39 6.73 -7.12
C SER A 103 -11.48 8.11 -6.43
N ASP A 104 -12.69 8.68 -6.39
CA ASP A 104 -12.97 9.87 -5.56
C ASP A 104 -13.04 9.58 -4.06
N TYR A 105 -12.75 8.34 -3.67
CA TYR A 105 -12.86 7.84 -2.30
C TYR A 105 -11.49 7.56 -1.71
N TRP A 106 -11.44 6.87 -0.58
CA TRP A 106 -10.21 6.48 0.09
C TRP A 106 -9.68 5.18 -0.53
N ASP A 107 -8.53 5.23 -1.19
CA ASP A 107 -7.84 4.12 -1.81
C ASP A 107 -6.45 3.98 -1.18
N SER A 108 -6.15 2.84 -0.56
CA SER A 108 -4.96 2.68 0.28
C SER A 108 -4.56 1.22 0.46
N GLN A 109 -3.50 0.98 1.23
CA GLN A 109 -3.02 -0.34 1.63
C GLN A 109 -2.75 -1.26 0.44
N PRO A 110 -1.95 -0.83 -0.54
CA PRO A 110 -1.62 -1.65 -1.70
C PRO A 110 -0.77 -2.86 -1.30
N HIS A 111 -1.00 -3.97 -1.98
CA HIS A 111 -0.16 -5.15 -1.96
C HIS A 111 0.02 -5.67 -3.38
N LEU A 112 1.25 -5.75 -3.86
CA LEU A 112 1.63 -6.37 -5.11
C LEU A 112 1.94 -7.84 -4.90
N TYR A 113 1.39 -8.69 -5.76
CA TYR A 113 1.78 -10.09 -5.88
C TYR A 113 2.33 -10.32 -7.28
N GLY A 114 3.61 -10.69 -7.35
CA GLY A 114 4.38 -10.61 -8.58
C GLY A 114 4.51 -9.17 -9.08
N ASP A 115 4.52 -9.04 -10.39
CA ASP A 115 4.59 -7.75 -11.09
C ASP A 115 3.23 -7.28 -11.63
N SER A 116 2.18 -8.13 -11.53
CA SER A 116 0.97 -7.93 -12.33
C SER A 116 -0.34 -8.00 -11.55
N LEU A 117 -0.36 -8.37 -10.29
CA LEU A 117 -1.57 -8.38 -9.47
C LEU A 117 -1.44 -7.36 -8.34
N LEU A 118 -2.30 -6.34 -8.36
CA LEU A 118 -2.42 -5.34 -7.31
C LEU A 118 -3.69 -5.62 -6.51
N LEU A 119 -3.53 -5.83 -5.21
CA LEU A 119 -4.61 -5.76 -4.23
C LEU A 119 -4.53 -4.41 -3.51
N PHE A 120 -5.66 -3.85 -3.14
CA PHE A 120 -5.71 -2.63 -2.33
C PHE A 120 -7.05 -2.51 -1.62
N VAL A 121 -7.15 -1.59 -0.69
CA VAL A 121 -8.38 -1.35 0.09
C VAL A 121 -9.04 -0.06 -0.38
N SER A 122 -10.36 -0.10 -0.53
CA SER A 122 -11.15 1.07 -0.91
C SER A 122 -12.50 1.10 -0.20
N ASN A 123 -12.97 2.29 0.09
CA ASN A 123 -14.35 2.51 0.56
C ASN A 123 -15.27 3.07 -0.54
N ARG A 124 -14.91 2.82 -1.82
CA ARG A 124 -15.72 3.21 -2.98
C ARG A 124 -17.03 2.44 -3.03
N PRO A 125 -18.11 3.01 -3.65
CA PRO A 125 -19.35 2.30 -3.88
C PRO A 125 -19.16 1.03 -4.72
N GLY A 126 -20.02 0.03 -4.46
CA GLY A 126 -19.97 -1.27 -5.16
C GLY A 126 -19.23 -2.35 -4.40
N GLY A 127 -18.78 -2.08 -3.18
CA GLY A 127 -18.29 -3.07 -2.25
C GLY A 127 -19.40 -3.69 -1.40
N LYS A 128 -19.04 -4.55 -0.47
CA LYS A 128 -19.96 -5.20 0.49
C LYS A 128 -20.02 -4.51 1.85
N GLY A 129 -18.85 -3.99 2.30
CA GLY A 129 -18.68 -3.37 3.59
C GLY A 129 -18.42 -1.87 3.53
N LYS A 130 -17.74 -1.37 4.56
CA LYS A 130 -17.30 0.02 4.62
C LYS A 130 -15.96 0.20 3.91
N ARG A 131 -15.06 -0.75 4.10
CA ARG A 131 -13.78 -0.86 3.43
C ARG A 131 -13.63 -2.29 2.94
N ASP A 132 -13.38 -2.44 1.66
CA ASP A 132 -13.29 -3.71 0.96
C ASP A 132 -11.94 -3.84 0.27
N ILE A 133 -11.53 -5.07 0.05
CA ILE A 133 -10.37 -5.41 -0.76
C ILE A 133 -10.81 -5.41 -2.23
N TRP A 134 -10.07 -4.65 -3.03
CA TRP A 134 -10.22 -4.58 -4.48
C TRP A 134 -8.96 -5.10 -5.15
N PHE A 135 -9.06 -5.51 -6.40
CA PHE A 135 -7.90 -5.97 -7.15
C PHE A 135 -7.92 -5.44 -8.60
N SER A 136 -6.73 -5.37 -9.17
CA SER A 136 -6.52 -5.09 -10.59
C SER A 136 -5.36 -5.94 -11.11
N ARG A 137 -5.37 -6.21 -12.41
CA ARG A 137 -4.26 -6.88 -13.11
C ARG A 137 -3.60 -5.91 -14.07
N LEU A 138 -2.29 -6.03 -14.18
CA LEU A 138 -1.52 -5.33 -15.20
C LEU A 138 -1.70 -6.08 -16.52
N GLY A 139 -2.25 -5.40 -17.53
CA GLY A 139 -2.44 -5.95 -18.86
C GLY A 139 -1.14 -6.05 -19.66
N GLU A 140 -1.16 -6.78 -20.76
CA GLU A 140 -0.04 -6.92 -21.68
C GLU A 140 0.36 -5.59 -22.34
N ASP A 141 -0.56 -4.64 -22.38
CA ASP A 141 -0.36 -3.26 -22.84
C ASP A 141 0.35 -2.36 -21.81
N GLY A 142 0.73 -2.92 -20.66
CA GLY A 142 1.36 -2.20 -19.55
C GLY A 142 0.43 -1.30 -18.77
N GLN A 143 -0.89 -1.45 -18.93
CA GLN A 143 -1.89 -0.66 -18.22
C GLN A 143 -2.65 -1.53 -17.20
N TRP A 144 -2.94 -0.96 -16.04
CA TRP A 144 -3.80 -1.61 -15.06
C TRP A 144 -5.24 -1.73 -15.56
N GLU A 145 -5.85 -2.89 -15.41
CA GLU A 145 -7.28 -3.07 -15.65
C GLU A 145 -8.09 -2.22 -14.66
N LYS A 146 -9.37 -2.03 -14.97
CA LYS A 146 -10.30 -1.41 -14.02
C LYS A 146 -10.43 -2.28 -12.78
N ALA A 147 -10.26 -1.68 -11.62
CA ALA A 147 -10.36 -2.36 -10.33
C ALA A 147 -11.72 -3.04 -10.14
N LYS A 148 -11.68 -4.26 -9.60
CA LYS A 148 -12.85 -5.09 -9.30
C LYS A 148 -12.90 -5.40 -7.80
N ASN A 149 -14.09 -5.41 -7.21
CA ASN A 149 -14.28 -5.86 -5.84
C ASN A 149 -13.94 -7.35 -5.70
N TYR A 150 -13.27 -7.71 -4.63
CA TYR A 150 -12.94 -9.12 -4.37
C TYR A 150 -14.05 -9.78 -3.55
N ASP A 151 -15.20 -9.94 -4.17
CA ASP A 151 -16.45 -10.40 -3.54
C ASP A 151 -16.33 -11.65 -2.69
N TYR A 152 -15.44 -12.59 -3.04
CA TYR A 152 -15.32 -13.87 -2.34
C TYR A 152 -14.80 -13.74 -0.92
N ILE A 153 -14.00 -12.71 -0.62
CA ILE A 153 -13.38 -12.53 0.69
C ILE A 153 -14.01 -11.37 1.47
N ASN A 154 -14.60 -10.38 0.78
CA ASN A 154 -15.19 -9.23 1.42
C ASN A 154 -16.51 -9.56 2.13
N SER A 155 -16.73 -8.92 3.26
CA SER A 155 -17.90 -9.04 4.14
C SER A 155 -18.69 -7.73 4.22
N ALA A 156 -19.74 -7.69 5.03
CA ALA A 156 -20.48 -6.46 5.34
C ALA A 156 -19.74 -5.52 6.30
N TYR A 157 -18.52 -5.87 6.70
CA TYR A 157 -17.67 -5.16 7.63
C TYR A 157 -16.46 -4.54 6.93
N ASP A 158 -15.44 -4.18 7.69
CA ASP A 158 -14.15 -3.75 7.12
C ASP A 158 -13.28 -4.96 6.83
N ASP A 159 -12.82 -5.09 5.60
CA ASP A 159 -11.85 -6.08 5.14
C ASP A 159 -10.63 -5.33 4.60
N VAL A 160 -9.49 -5.43 5.30
CA VAL A 160 -8.36 -4.52 5.11
C VAL A 160 -7.01 -5.25 5.17
N SER A 161 -5.93 -4.53 4.81
CA SER A 161 -4.55 -5.02 4.91
C SER A 161 -4.30 -6.35 4.17
N PRO A 162 -4.64 -6.45 2.87
CA PRO A 162 -4.44 -7.68 2.12
C PRO A 162 -2.94 -7.99 1.98
N PHE A 163 -2.62 -9.28 2.06
CA PHE A 163 -1.28 -9.81 1.85
C PHE A 163 -1.37 -11.20 1.25
N ILE A 164 -0.63 -11.48 0.18
CA ILE A 164 -0.55 -12.82 -0.42
C ILE A 164 0.79 -13.43 -0.08
N PHE A 165 0.75 -14.65 0.44
CA PHE A 165 1.93 -15.47 0.67
C PHE A 165 1.58 -16.93 0.32
N ASP A 166 2.45 -17.58 -0.41
CA ASP A 166 2.31 -18.99 -0.85
C ASP A 166 0.91 -19.30 -1.46
N ASN A 167 0.45 -18.40 -2.36
CA ASN A 167 -0.87 -18.45 -3.02
C ASN A 167 -2.09 -18.36 -2.07
N VAL A 168 -1.87 -18.01 -0.81
CA VAL A 168 -2.94 -17.76 0.15
C VAL A 168 -3.04 -16.27 0.40
N ILE A 169 -4.27 -15.74 0.37
CA ILE A 169 -4.52 -14.35 0.74
C ILE A 169 -4.82 -14.27 2.24
N TYR A 170 -4.08 -13.43 2.93
CA TYR A 170 -4.30 -13.06 4.32
C TYR A 170 -4.82 -11.63 4.38
N PHE A 171 -5.75 -11.36 5.25
CA PHE A 171 -6.29 -10.00 5.45
C PHE A 171 -6.83 -9.83 6.87
N ALA A 172 -6.95 -8.59 7.30
CA ALA A 172 -7.58 -8.27 8.58
C ALA A 172 -9.05 -7.91 8.38
N SER A 173 -9.92 -8.42 9.25
CA SER A 173 -11.35 -8.11 9.21
C SER A 173 -11.93 -8.00 10.62
N ASN A 174 -12.90 -7.10 10.79
CA ASN A 174 -13.71 -6.97 12.01
C ASN A 174 -15.12 -7.55 11.83
N ARG A 175 -15.23 -8.57 10.97
CA ARG A 175 -16.48 -9.32 10.74
C ARG A 175 -16.95 -10.03 12.02
N ILE A 176 -18.17 -10.55 11.99
CA ILE A 176 -18.84 -11.11 13.18
C ILE A 176 -18.09 -12.29 13.81
N GLU A 177 -17.30 -13.01 13.02
CA GLU A 177 -16.46 -14.13 13.48
C GLU A 177 -15.16 -13.67 14.17
N SER A 178 -14.89 -12.37 14.22
CA SER A 178 -13.71 -11.82 14.90
C SER A 178 -13.87 -11.81 16.41
N PHE A 179 -12.76 -12.00 17.13
CA PHE A 179 -12.71 -11.95 18.60
C PHE A 179 -12.34 -10.54 19.10
N GLY A 180 -13.31 -9.62 19.06
CA GLY A 180 -13.22 -8.32 19.71
C GLY A 180 -12.71 -7.13 18.89
N GLY A 181 -12.24 -7.30 17.66
CA GLY A 181 -11.74 -6.21 16.83
C GLY A 181 -11.41 -6.70 15.44
N TYR A 182 -10.19 -6.41 14.96
CA TYR A 182 -9.69 -7.02 13.74
C TYR A 182 -8.93 -8.30 14.05
N ASP A 183 -9.28 -9.36 13.36
CA ASP A 183 -8.55 -10.62 13.31
C ASP A 183 -8.04 -10.91 11.90
N ILE A 184 -7.08 -11.84 11.79
CA ILE A 184 -6.52 -12.27 10.51
C ILE A 184 -7.34 -13.43 9.97
N PHE A 185 -7.78 -13.29 8.72
CA PHE A 185 -8.48 -14.31 7.94
C PHE A 185 -7.64 -14.72 6.73
N TYR A 186 -7.95 -15.89 6.17
CA TYR A 186 -7.31 -16.42 4.97
C TYR A 186 -8.28 -17.29 4.17
#